data_a3e66dced120a149be6229624538d480
#
_entry.id   a3e66dced120a149be6229624538d480
#
_cell.length_a   1.000
_cell.length_b   1.000
_cell.length_c   1.000
_cell.angle_alpha   90.00
_cell.angle_beta   90.00
_cell.angle_gamma   90.00
#
_symmetry.space_group_name_H-M   'P 1'
#
loop_
_entity.id
_entity.type
_entity.pdbx_description
1 polymer ?
#
loop_
_entity_poly.entity_id
_entity_poly.type
_entity_poly.pdbx_seq_one_letter_code
_entity_poly.pdbx_strand_id
1 'polypeptide(L)'
;MKIFSLFGVVFLSLFFTSCSTKQTDLKTVEKVDLERYLGTWYEIARYEHSFQKDCKNVKANYSLREDKKIQVVNSCTKISTNEFKDAKAIAYSVDETNSKLKVSFFRPFYGDYWILDLDKDYKYVIIGTPSKEYLWILSREKIMNDELLNKLLEKITSLGFDKSKLIYTIQE
;
A
#
# COMPACT_ATOMS: atom_id res chain seq x y z
N MET A 1 46.65 61.16 16.76
CA MET A 1 46.87 59.74 16.40
C MET A 1 45.56 59.01 16.65
N LYS A 2 44.72 58.87 15.61
CA LYS A 2 43.35 58.26 15.72
C LYS A 2 43.42 56.85 15.18
N ILE A 3 43.14 55.88 16.03
CA ILE A 3 43.09 54.45 15.69
C ILE A 3 41.66 54.13 15.29
N PHE A 4 41.43 53.82 13.99
CA PHE A 4 40.15 53.30 13.49
C PHE A 4 40.11 51.78 13.72
N SER A 5 39.19 51.36 14.58
CA SER A 5 38.85 49.95 14.78
C SER A 5 37.86 49.48 13.72
N LEU A 6 38.28 48.57 12.86
CA LEU A 6 37.44 47.96 11.82
C LEU A 6 36.72 46.76 12.44
N PHE A 7 35.44 46.88 12.76
CA PHE A 7 34.58 45.76 13.14
C PHE A 7 34.12 45.01 11.87
N GLY A 8 34.72 43.85 11.61
CA GLY A 8 34.28 42.94 10.57
C GLY A 8 33.00 42.22 10.98
N VAL A 9 31.89 42.50 10.31
CA VAL A 9 30.64 41.77 10.44
C VAL A 9 30.72 40.48 9.61
N VAL A 10 30.89 39.35 10.26
CA VAL A 10 30.81 38.03 9.60
C VAL A 10 29.33 37.66 9.39
N PHE A 11 28.90 37.75 8.14
CA PHE A 11 27.57 37.32 7.72
C PHE A 11 27.57 35.79 7.61
N LEU A 12 27.07 35.11 8.65
CA LEU A 12 26.85 33.65 8.65
C LEU A 12 25.59 33.35 7.84
N SER A 13 25.74 33.05 6.55
CA SER A 13 24.65 32.60 5.67
C SER A 13 24.23 31.18 6.06
N LEU A 14 23.12 31.09 6.77
CA LEU A 14 22.42 29.81 7.03
C LEU A 14 21.80 29.30 5.72
N PHE A 15 22.46 28.32 5.10
CA PHE A 15 21.85 27.56 4.01
C PHE A 15 20.75 26.66 4.59
N PHE A 16 19.50 27.08 4.47
CA PHE A 16 18.34 26.21 4.65
C PHE A 16 18.30 25.23 3.49
N THR A 17 18.84 24.05 3.66
CA THR A 17 18.55 22.91 2.78
C THR A 17 17.08 22.55 2.94
N SER A 18 16.24 23.07 2.03
CA SER A 18 14.86 22.65 1.92
C SER A 18 14.83 21.18 1.50
N CYS A 19 14.48 20.31 2.42
CA CYS A 19 14.20 18.90 2.12
C CYS A 19 12.88 18.90 1.32
N SER A 20 12.97 18.95 -0.01
CA SER A 20 11.81 18.78 -0.89
C SER A 20 11.31 17.34 -0.73
N THR A 21 10.25 17.15 0.03
CA THR A 21 9.51 15.90 0.02
C THR A 21 8.96 15.72 -1.40
N LYS A 22 9.49 14.74 -2.13
CA LYS A 22 9.07 14.42 -3.49
C LYS A 22 7.59 14.05 -3.43
N GLN A 23 6.73 15.02 -3.75
CA GLN A 23 5.28 14.79 -3.81
C GLN A 23 5.03 13.75 -4.89
N THR A 24 4.39 12.65 -4.53
CA THR A 24 4.04 11.61 -5.50
C THR A 24 2.82 12.05 -6.32
N ASP A 25 2.87 11.86 -7.64
CA ASP A 25 1.72 12.08 -8.53
C ASP A 25 0.71 10.94 -8.48
N LEU A 26 0.94 9.93 -7.64
CA LEU A 26 0.08 8.76 -7.53
C LEU A 26 -1.27 9.16 -6.90
N LYS A 27 -2.33 9.00 -7.67
CA LYS A 27 -3.69 9.30 -7.24
C LYS A 27 -4.38 8.05 -6.68
N THR A 28 -5.16 8.24 -5.63
CA THR A 28 -6.08 7.24 -5.07
C THR A 28 -7.48 7.43 -5.64
N VAL A 29 -8.37 6.46 -5.38
CA VAL A 29 -9.80 6.66 -5.57
C VAL A 29 -10.31 7.81 -4.69
N GLU A 30 -11.43 8.44 -5.09
CA GLU A 30 -11.94 9.62 -4.39
C GLU A 30 -12.41 9.30 -2.96
N LYS A 31 -13.12 8.19 -2.78
CA LYS A 31 -13.65 7.78 -1.48
C LYS A 31 -13.87 6.28 -1.42
N VAL A 32 -13.70 5.70 -0.24
CA VAL A 32 -13.96 4.29 0.05
C VAL A 32 -14.98 4.18 1.19
N ASP A 33 -16.03 3.42 0.95
CA ASP A 33 -16.93 2.94 1.98
C ASP A 33 -16.28 1.75 2.68
N LEU A 34 -15.81 1.98 3.92
CA LEU A 34 -15.10 0.94 4.67
C LEU A 34 -15.98 -0.26 4.97
N GLU A 35 -17.27 -0.10 5.22
CA GLU A 35 -18.17 -1.22 5.52
C GLU A 35 -18.25 -2.18 4.34
N ARG A 36 -18.35 -1.66 3.12
CA ARG A 36 -18.31 -2.46 1.88
C ARG A 36 -16.95 -3.06 1.61
N TYR A 37 -15.87 -2.41 2.09
CA TYR A 37 -14.50 -2.87 1.91
C TYR A 37 -14.14 -4.03 2.84
N LEU A 38 -14.80 -4.15 4.00
CA LEU A 38 -14.57 -5.24 4.97
C LEU A 38 -14.79 -6.63 4.35
N GLY A 39 -14.39 -7.65 5.11
CA GLY A 39 -14.49 -9.06 4.72
C GLY A 39 -13.26 -9.57 4.00
N THR A 40 -13.42 -10.65 3.25
CA THR A 40 -12.32 -11.39 2.62
C THR A 40 -12.02 -10.87 1.21
N TRP A 41 -10.72 -10.73 0.94
CA TRP A 41 -10.15 -10.45 -0.36
C TRP A 41 -9.09 -11.50 -0.68
N TYR A 42 -9.13 -12.08 -1.88
CA TYR A 42 -8.13 -13.01 -2.39
C TYR A 42 -7.09 -12.26 -3.21
N GLU A 43 -5.83 -12.56 -3.00
CA GLU A 43 -4.74 -11.99 -3.78
C GLU A 43 -4.67 -12.66 -5.16
N ILE A 44 -4.73 -11.86 -6.21
CA ILE A 44 -4.57 -12.31 -7.60
C ILE A 44 -3.13 -12.17 -8.04
N ALA A 45 -2.52 -11.01 -7.74
CA ALA A 45 -1.13 -10.73 -8.05
C ALA A 45 -0.55 -9.69 -7.10
N ARG A 46 0.78 -9.68 -6.97
CA ARG A 46 1.52 -8.70 -6.18
C ARG A 46 2.91 -8.45 -6.73
N TYR A 47 3.57 -7.40 -6.26
CA TYR A 47 5.02 -7.33 -6.35
C TYR A 47 5.67 -8.26 -5.32
N GLU A 48 6.87 -8.77 -5.67
CA GLU A 48 7.60 -9.63 -4.73
C GLU A 48 8.08 -8.82 -3.52
N HIS A 49 7.89 -9.38 -2.33
CA HIS A 49 8.43 -8.85 -1.08
C HIS A 49 8.78 -9.96 -0.08
N SER A 50 9.73 -9.68 0.80
CA SER A 50 10.35 -10.68 1.67
C SER A 50 9.39 -11.36 2.65
N PHE A 51 8.37 -10.65 3.12
CA PHE A 51 7.44 -11.15 4.15
C PHE A 51 6.34 -12.08 3.60
N GLN A 52 6.23 -12.25 2.26
CA GLN A 52 5.22 -13.09 1.64
C GLN A 52 5.81 -14.09 0.64
N LYS A 53 7.08 -14.46 0.83
CA LYS A 53 7.73 -15.48 -0.01
C LYS A 53 7.12 -16.86 0.22
N ASP A 54 7.10 -17.68 -0.85
CA ASP A 54 6.67 -19.08 -0.79
C ASP A 54 5.22 -19.24 -0.29
N CYS A 55 4.29 -18.38 -0.77
CA CYS A 55 2.88 -18.39 -0.36
C CYS A 55 1.94 -18.67 -1.53
N LYS A 56 1.00 -19.60 -1.33
CA LYS A 56 -0.20 -19.84 -2.14
C LYS A 56 -1.47 -19.62 -1.30
N ASN A 57 -2.64 -19.58 -1.91
CA ASN A 57 -3.92 -19.38 -1.23
C ASN A 57 -3.93 -18.11 -0.35
N VAL A 58 -3.30 -17.04 -0.85
CA VAL A 58 -3.15 -15.79 -0.11
C VAL A 58 -4.46 -15.05 -0.07
N LYS A 59 -4.86 -14.63 1.12
CA LYS A 59 -6.04 -13.77 1.33
C LYS A 59 -5.81 -12.79 2.47
N ALA A 60 -6.51 -11.67 2.41
CA ALA A 60 -6.62 -10.69 3.48
C ALA A 60 -8.07 -10.65 3.98
N ASN A 61 -8.27 -10.65 5.28
CA ASN A 61 -9.57 -10.43 5.90
C ASN A 61 -9.53 -9.13 6.70
N TYR A 62 -10.49 -8.24 6.43
CA TYR A 62 -10.63 -6.96 7.10
C TYR A 62 -11.88 -6.96 7.96
N SER A 63 -11.76 -6.53 9.22
CA SER A 63 -12.90 -6.38 10.13
C SER A 63 -12.78 -5.09 10.94
N LEU A 64 -13.93 -4.49 11.27
CA LEU A 64 -13.97 -3.30 12.09
C LEU A 64 -13.73 -3.68 13.56
N ARG A 65 -12.90 -2.89 14.23
CA ARG A 65 -12.59 -3.01 15.66
C ARG A 65 -13.45 -2.03 16.47
N GLU A 66 -13.56 -2.27 17.76
CA GLU A 66 -14.26 -1.38 18.70
C GLU A 66 -13.64 0.04 18.76
N ASP A 67 -12.31 0.14 18.56
CA ASP A 67 -11.58 1.41 18.49
C ASP A 67 -11.70 2.11 17.12
N LYS A 68 -12.64 1.68 16.27
CA LYS A 68 -12.91 2.18 14.90
C LYS A 68 -11.75 2.00 13.92
N LYS A 69 -10.70 1.28 14.31
CA LYS A 69 -9.64 0.86 13.40
C LYS A 69 -10.02 -0.43 12.70
N ILE A 70 -9.24 -0.80 11.70
CA ILE A 70 -9.45 -2.02 10.92
C ILE A 70 -8.47 -3.07 11.44
N GLN A 71 -8.99 -4.25 11.84
CA GLN A 71 -8.18 -5.45 11.99
C GLN A 71 -7.94 -6.04 10.62
N VAL A 72 -6.68 -6.30 10.30
CA VAL A 72 -6.27 -7.02 9.08
C VAL A 72 -5.70 -8.37 9.49
N VAL A 73 -6.15 -9.43 8.85
CA VAL A 73 -5.58 -10.78 8.99
C VAL A 73 -5.18 -11.26 7.60
N ASN A 74 -3.90 -11.24 7.31
CA ASN A 74 -3.35 -11.84 6.10
C ASN A 74 -3.02 -13.29 6.36
N SER A 75 -3.39 -14.18 5.46
CA SER A 75 -3.10 -15.61 5.58
C SER A 75 -2.66 -16.20 4.26
N CYS A 76 -1.83 -17.23 4.34
CA CYS A 76 -1.41 -18.03 3.21
C CYS A 76 -1.07 -19.47 3.61
N THR A 77 -0.92 -20.33 2.61
CA THR A 77 -0.33 -21.66 2.76
C THR A 77 1.07 -21.64 2.17
N LYS A 78 2.06 -22.09 2.90
CA LYS A 78 3.44 -22.24 2.40
C LYS A 78 3.48 -23.32 1.30
N ILE A 79 4.04 -22.98 0.14
CA ILE A 79 4.15 -23.91 -0.99
C ILE A 79 5.08 -25.08 -0.62
N SER A 80 6.22 -24.77 0.00
CA SER A 80 7.26 -25.76 0.33
C SER A 80 6.86 -26.75 1.43
N THR A 81 6.06 -26.33 2.43
CA THR A 81 5.73 -27.12 3.61
C THR A 81 4.25 -27.47 3.74
N ASN A 82 3.40 -26.86 2.90
CA ASN A 82 1.94 -26.89 3.00
C ASN A 82 1.39 -26.41 4.36
N GLU A 83 2.17 -25.65 5.10
CA GLU A 83 1.83 -25.11 6.42
C GLU A 83 1.01 -23.82 6.27
N PHE A 84 -0.10 -23.73 7.01
CA PHE A 84 -0.89 -22.49 7.08
C PHE A 84 -0.16 -21.45 7.95
N LYS A 85 -0.12 -20.21 7.47
CA LYS A 85 0.43 -19.06 8.19
C LYS A 85 -0.57 -17.90 8.16
N ASP A 86 -0.64 -17.18 9.27
CA ASP A 86 -1.36 -15.91 9.35
C ASP A 86 -0.53 -14.83 10.01
N ALA A 87 -0.85 -13.58 9.69
CA ALA A 87 -0.25 -12.39 10.29
C ALA A 87 -1.34 -11.35 10.53
N LYS A 88 -1.36 -10.80 11.74
CA LYS A 88 -2.35 -9.80 12.17
C LYS A 88 -1.75 -8.40 12.10
N ALA A 89 -2.49 -7.47 11.52
CA ALA A 89 -2.13 -6.06 11.47
C ALA A 89 -3.31 -5.18 11.91
N ILE A 90 -2.99 -3.94 12.22
CA ILE A 90 -3.98 -2.90 12.48
C ILE A 90 -3.81 -1.83 11.43
N ALA A 91 -4.93 -1.40 10.82
CA ALA A 91 -4.97 -0.30 9.88
C ALA A 91 -5.89 0.82 10.37
N TYR A 92 -5.60 2.05 9.93
CA TYR A 92 -6.47 3.20 10.14
C TYR A 92 -6.41 4.13 8.93
N SER A 93 -7.50 4.85 8.68
CA SER A 93 -7.56 5.86 7.64
C SER A 93 -6.80 7.11 8.05
N VAL A 94 -6.09 7.73 7.11
CA VAL A 94 -5.39 9.01 7.36
C VAL A 94 -6.27 10.22 7.14
N ASP A 95 -7.40 10.05 6.44
CA ASP A 95 -8.37 11.10 6.16
C ASP A 95 -9.79 10.53 5.99
N GLU A 96 -10.78 11.40 5.79
CA GLU A 96 -12.19 11.03 5.65
C GLU A 96 -12.53 10.33 4.33
N THR A 97 -11.61 10.31 3.37
CA THR A 97 -11.82 9.60 2.09
C THR A 97 -11.68 8.09 2.25
N ASN A 98 -10.95 7.63 3.27
CA ASN A 98 -10.59 6.23 3.49
C ASN A 98 -9.80 5.59 2.33
N SER A 99 -9.32 6.39 1.38
CA SER A 99 -8.57 5.89 0.23
C SER A 99 -7.08 5.68 0.53
N LYS A 100 -6.61 6.26 1.63
CA LYS A 100 -5.24 6.13 2.13
C LYS A 100 -5.28 5.61 3.56
N LEU A 101 -4.70 4.43 3.76
CA LEU A 101 -4.58 3.82 5.08
C LEU A 101 -3.12 3.73 5.49
N LYS A 102 -2.90 3.63 6.80
CA LYS A 102 -1.64 3.21 7.42
C LYS A 102 -1.85 1.84 8.03
N VAL A 103 -0.98 0.89 7.73
CA VAL A 103 -1.06 -0.50 8.19
C VAL A 103 0.18 -0.86 9.00
N SER A 104 0.01 -1.49 10.16
CA SER A 104 1.09 -1.95 11.01
C SER A 104 0.92 -3.41 11.39
N PHE A 105 1.88 -4.23 11.02
CA PHE A 105 2.07 -5.59 11.53
C PHE A 105 2.89 -5.61 12.82
N PHE A 106 3.72 -4.57 13.01
CA PHE A 106 4.60 -4.44 14.17
C PHE A 106 4.74 -2.97 14.56
N ARG A 107 4.03 -2.54 15.62
CA ARG A 107 4.11 -1.17 16.12
C ARG A 107 5.49 -0.87 16.73
N PRO A 108 6.02 0.33 16.54
CA PRO A 108 5.36 1.55 16.03
C PRO A 108 5.48 1.76 14.50
N PHE A 109 5.90 0.78 13.72
CA PHE A 109 6.16 0.92 12.30
C PHE A 109 4.88 0.77 11.47
N TYR A 110 4.61 1.73 10.58
CA TYR A 110 3.45 1.77 9.70
C TYR A 110 3.86 1.90 8.25
N GLY A 111 3.28 1.07 7.40
CA GLY A 111 3.39 1.17 5.94
C GLY A 111 2.20 1.90 5.33
N ASP A 112 2.41 2.48 4.15
CA ASP A 112 1.36 3.04 3.33
C ASP A 112 0.54 1.93 2.65
N TYR A 113 -0.78 2.17 2.56
CA TYR A 113 -1.72 1.31 1.87
C TYR A 113 -2.72 2.22 1.16
N TRP A 114 -2.46 2.49 -0.12
CA TRP A 114 -3.23 3.41 -0.93
C TRP A 114 -4.13 2.64 -1.90
N ILE A 115 -5.42 2.90 -1.89
CA ILE A 115 -6.40 2.31 -2.78
C ILE A 115 -6.38 3.12 -4.07
N LEU A 116 -5.78 2.55 -5.12
CA LEU A 116 -5.48 3.23 -6.39
C LEU A 116 -6.59 3.06 -7.42
N ASP A 117 -7.28 1.93 -7.38
CA ASP A 117 -8.45 1.62 -8.18
C ASP A 117 -9.36 0.68 -7.39
N LEU A 118 -10.66 0.85 -7.50
CA LEU A 118 -11.65 0.05 -6.78
C LEU A 118 -12.89 -0.08 -7.64
N ASP A 119 -13.34 -1.31 -7.83
CA ASP A 119 -14.61 -1.58 -8.52
C ASP A 119 -15.79 -0.94 -7.79
N LYS A 120 -16.73 -0.36 -8.54
CA LYS A 120 -17.93 0.28 -7.98
C LYS A 120 -18.77 -0.67 -7.10
N ASP A 121 -18.73 -1.98 -7.41
CA ASP A 121 -19.40 -3.03 -6.66
C ASP A 121 -18.47 -3.74 -5.66
N TYR A 122 -17.24 -3.23 -5.48
CA TYR A 122 -16.23 -3.76 -4.57
C TYR A 122 -15.80 -5.20 -4.89
N LYS A 123 -15.74 -5.58 -6.16
CA LYS A 123 -15.35 -6.92 -6.60
C LYS A 123 -13.86 -7.09 -6.73
N TYR A 124 -13.13 -6.03 -7.09
CA TYR A 124 -11.67 -6.02 -7.19
C TYR A 124 -11.10 -4.68 -6.69
N VAL A 125 -9.83 -4.68 -6.37
CA VAL A 125 -9.09 -3.50 -5.92
C VAL A 125 -7.63 -3.57 -6.34
N ILE A 126 -7.05 -2.42 -6.71
CA ILE A 126 -5.61 -2.21 -6.87
C ILE A 126 -5.12 -1.40 -5.68
N ILE A 127 -4.11 -1.92 -4.99
CA ILE A 127 -3.48 -1.29 -3.84
C ILE A 127 -2.01 -1.06 -4.16
N GLY A 128 -1.48 0.07 -3.77
CA GLY A 128 -0.06 0.35 -3.89
C GLY A 128 0.46 1.30 -2.82
N THR A 129 1.74 1.63 -2.93
CA THR A 129 2.41 2.61 -2.07
C THR A 129 2.88 3.81 -2.89
N PRO A 130 3.03 5.00 -2.29
CA PRO A 130 3.54 6.19 -2.98
C PRO A 130 4.96 6.00 -3.54
N SER A 131 5.77 5.13 -2.94
CA SER A 131 7.11 4.75 -3.44
C SER A 131 7.06 3.85 -4.68
N LYS A 132 5.88 3.26 -4.99
CA LYS A 132 5.68 2.23 -6.03
C LYS A 132 6.51 0.95 -5.82
N GLU A 133 6.99 0.71 -4.60
CA GLU A 133 7.73 -0.51 -4.26
C GLU A 133 6.80 -1.69 -3.98
N TYR A 134 5.55 -1.42 -3.61
CA TYR A 134 4.54 -2.43 -3.31
C TYR A 134 3.31 -2.22 -4.16
N LEU A 135 2.77 -3.33 -4.65
CA LEU A 135 1.55 -3.37 -5.45
C LEU A 135 0.83 -4.69 -5.19
N TRP A 136 -0.49 -4.63 -5.06
CA TRP A 136 -1.37 -5.80 -4.98
C TRP A 136 -2.59 -5.61 -5.88
N ILE A 137 -3.04 -6.70 -6.48
CA ILE A 137 -4.35 -6.84 -7.10
C ILE A 137 -5.11 -7.85 -6.26
N LEU A 138 -6.22 -7.43 -5.67
CA LEU A 138 -7.08 -8.30 -4.88
C LEU A 138 -8.45 -8.42 -5.54
N SER A 139 -9.13 -9.53 -5.27
CA SER A 139 -10.48 -9.83 -5.77
C SER A 139 -11.34 -10.45 -4.67
N ARG A 140 -12.66 -10.33 -4.78
CA ARG A 140 -13.61 -11.09 -3.97
C ARG A 140 -13.68 -12.56 -4.37
N GLU A 141 -13.27 -12.86 -5.60
CA GLU A 141 -13.22 -14.21 -6.14
C GLU A 141 -11.76 -14.71 -6.19
N LYS A 142 -11.55 -16.01 -6.00
CA LYS A 142 -10.23 -16.64 -6.09
C LYS A 142 -9.65 -16.57 -7.51
N ILE A 143 -10.51 -16.59 -8.51
CA ILE A 143 -10.15 -16.59 -9.92
C ILE A 143 -10.65 -15.31 -10.56
N MET A 144 -9.78 -14.64 -11.30
CA MET A 144 -10.11 -13.47 -12.11
C MET A 144 -10.06 -13.87 -13.59
N ASN A 145 -11.07 -13.47 -14.37
CA ASN A 145 -11.01 -13.72 -15.81
C ASN A 145 -9.95 -12.85 -16.51
N ASP A 146 -9.44 -13.33 -17.62
CA ASP A 146 -8.32 -12.71 -18.34
C ASP A 146 -8.65 -11.30 -18.86
N GLU A 147 -9.88 -11.05 -19.27
CA GLU A 147 -10.32 -9.72 -19.76
C GLU A 147 -10.18 -8.67 -18.66
N LEU A 148 -10.72 -8.94 -17.47
CA LEU A 148 -10.59 -8.07 -16.31
C LEU A 148 -9.14 -7.92 -15.89
N LEU A 149 -8.38 -9.02 -15.81
CA LEU A 149 -6.98 -8.98 -15.45
C LEU A 149 -6.19 -8.08 -16.41
N ASN A 150 -6.37 -8.23 -17.72
CA ASN A 150 -5.70 -7.39 -18.72
C ASN A 150 -6.04 -5.91 -18.56
N LYS A 151 -7.31 -5.57 -18.29
CA LYS A 151 -7.74 -4.20 -17.97
C LYS A 151 -7.01 -3.64 -16.75
N LEU A 152 -6.87 -4.44 -15.69
CA LEU A 152 -6.13 -4.01 -14.49
C LEU A 152 -4.63 -3.87 -14.76
N LEU A 153 -4.04 -4.73 -15.60
CA LEU A 153 -2.64 -4.60 -16.03
C LEU A 153 -2.37 -3.32 -16.82
N GLU A 154 -3.30 -2.89 -17.66
CA GLU A 154 -3.24 -1.60 -18.34
C GLU A 154 -3.36 -0.44 -17.33
N LYS A 155 -4.28 -0.57 -16.37
CA LYS A 155 -4.48 0.44 -15.31
C LYS A 155 -3.21 0.63 -14.48
N ILE A 156 -2.58 -0.43 -13.97
CA ILE A 156 -1.35 -0.32 -13.17
C ILE A 156 -0.20 0.28 -13.98
N THR A 157 -0.12 -0.02 -15.28
CA THR A 157 0.86 0.60 -16.19
C THR A 157 0.62 2.11 -16.31
N SER A 158 -0.64 2.54 -16.46
CA SER A 158 -1.01 3.96 -16.52
C SER A 158 -0.72 4.71 -15.20
N LEU A 159 -0.73 4.01 -14.08
CA LEU A 159 -0.34 4.54 -12.76
C LEU A 159 1.18 4.58 -12.56
N GLY A 160 1.95 4.10 -13.55
CA GLY A 160 3.41 4.09 -13.55
C GLY A 160 4.04 2.95 -12.76
N PHE A 161 3.33 1.83 -12.60
CA PHE A 161 3.87 0.58 -12.09
C PHE A 161 4.34 -0.31 -13.24
N ASP A 162 5.32 -1.15 -12.98
CA ASP A 162 5.88 -2.10 -13.94
C ASP A 162 5.19 -3.46 -13.81
N LYS A 163 4.27 -3.77 -14.72
CA LYS A 163 3.52 -5.04 -14.71
C LYS A 163 4.41 -6.30 -14.83
N SER A 164 5.64 -6.17 -15.36
CA SER A 164 6.56 -7.32 -15.47
C SER A 164 7.08 -7.81 -14.12
N LYS A 165 6.96 -7.00 -13.06
CA LYS A 165 7.34 -7.37 -11.69
C LYS A 165 6.25 -8.11 -10.91
N LEU A 166 5.09 -8.31 -11.51
CA LEU A 166 4.00 -9.02 -10.86
C LEU A 166 4.28 -10.51 -10.74
N ILE A 167 4.03 -11.04 -9.57
CA ILE A 167 3.92 -12.46 -9.29
C ILE A 167 2.44 -12.79 -9.15
N TYR A 168 1.97 -13.77 -9.90
CA TYR A 168 0.59 -14.25 -9.82
C TYR A 168 0.46 -15.28 -8.71
N THR A 169 -0.53 -15.11 -7.86
CA THR A 169 -0.75 -15.97 -6.70
C THR A 169 -1.54 -17.21 -7.11
N ILE A 170 -1.01 -18.37 -6.72
CA ILE A 170 -1.73 -19.64 -6.90
C ILE A 170 -2.88 -19.68 -5.89
N GLN A 171 -4.10 -19.79 -6.38
CA GLN A 171 -5.33 -19.97 -5.61
C GLN A 171 -5.94 -21.33 -5.94
N GLU A 172 -6.10 -22.19 -4.94
CA GLU A 172 -6.67 -23.55 -5.05
C GLU A 172 -8.03 -23.65 -4.33
#